data_cbe723257f82d9c356ddb7fbbc863862
#
_entry.id   cbe723257f82d9c356ddb7fbbc863862
#
_cell.length_a   1.000
_cell.length_b   1.000
_cell.length_c   1.000
_cell.angle_alpha   90.00
_cell.angle_beta   90.00
_cell.angle_gamma   90.00
#
_symmetry.space_group_name_H-M   'P 1'
#
loop_
_entity.id
_entity.type
_entity.pdbx_description
1 polymer ?
#
loop_
_entity_poly.entity_id
_entity_poly.type
_entity_poly.pdbx_seq_one_letter_code
_entity_poly.pdbx_strand_id
1 'polypeptide(L)'
;FVFTGGEPLANLHSLQVMLDKVSETHKIYINTTLPVSRDQTEEEVLAFLQKNRKKITCLNISRHMQHYVEESNDGLLAKLPVRFRINCVLYKKYPREQLIPFMERFRKVHAPSIQFRFDYTETTPENLYDEPHDQILRDLKKVACYTGLDGCRMRCGFHFKYKDLELVYHKTLPYSTIVEKDPKDGETYAILYDILIKQNGRIDSDWDGTVMDVDAYAHCKFEPYDLKWLERVPARQVEEEQEELLGAEPCTAV
;
A
#
# COMPACT_ATOMS: atom_id res chain seq x y z
N PHE A 1 8.84 4.33 -7.79
CA PHE A 1 9.11 5.36 -6.80
C PHE A 1 7.86 5.67 -5.99
N VAL A 2 8.03 5.86 -4.67
CA VAL A 2 6.96 6.32 -3.78
C VAL A 2 7.44 7.61 -3.11
N PHE A 3 6.83 8.73 -3.48
CA PHE A 3 7.07 10.00 -2.77
C PHE A 3 6.23 10.02 -1.51
N THR A 4 6.88 10.11 -0.36
CA THR A 4 6.26 10.05 0.97
C THR A 4 7.05 10.90 1.97
N GLY A 5 6.54 11.01 3.19
CA GLY A 5 7.17 11.78 4.26
C GLY A 5 6.79 13.27 4.19
N GLY A 6 6.41 13.85 5.32
CA GLY A 6 5.76 15.15 5.33
C GLY A 6 4.50 15.13 4.46
N GLU A 7 4.34 16.15 3.62
CA GLU A 7 3.25 16.23 2.62
C GLU A 7 3.83 16.59 1.26
N PRO A 8 3.96 15.65 0.32
CA PRO A 8 4.58 15.91 -0.98
C PRO A 8 3.89 17.01 -1.79
N LEU A 9 2.56 17.12 -1.68
CA LEU A 9 1.80 18.15 -2.40
C LEU A 9 1.89 19.54 -1.75
N ALA A 10 2.49 19.68 -0.56
CA ALA A 10 2.68 21.00 0.07
C ALA A 10 3.68 21.87 -0.69
N ASN A 11 4.57 21.30 -1.50
CA ASN A 11 5.53 22.04 -2.32
C ASN A 11 5.55 21.49 -3.75
N LEU A 12 4.65 21.98 -4.59
CA LEU A 12 4.49 21.53 -5.96
C LEU A 12 5.73 21.78 -6.82
N HIS A 13 6.48 22.85 -6.54
CA HIS A 13 7.72 23.15 -7.28
C HIS A 13 8.78 22.08 -7.02
N SER A 14 9.06 21.77 -5.76
CA SER A 14 10.04 20.74 -5.39
C SER A 14 9.63 19.37 -5.91
N LEU A 15 8.33 19.04 -5.81
CA LEU A 15 7.81 17.79 -6.35
C LEU A 15 7.97 17.71 -7.87
N GLN A 16 7.74 18.83 -8.61
CA GLN A 16 7.96 18.88 -10.06
C GLN A 16 9.42 18.59 -10.41
N VAL A 17 10.37 19.22 -9.69
CA VAL A 17 11.80 18.96 -9.92
C VAL A 17 12.14 17.48 -9.74
N MET A 18 11.59 16.83 -8.72
CA MET A 18 11.79 15.40 -8.50
C MET A 18 11.14 14.56 -9.61
N LEU A 19 9.90 14.85 -9.99
CA LEU A 19 9.20 14.14 -11.07
C LEU A 19 9.93 14.26 -12.40
N ASP A 20 10.59 15.39 -12.67
CA ASP A 20 11.33 15.60 -13.91
C ASP A 20 12.64 14.80 -13.97
N LYS A 21 13.13 14.31 -12.84
CA LYS A 21 14.31 13.43 -12.74
C LYS A 21 13.98 11.94 -12.87
N VAL A 22 12.74 11.55 -12.63
CA VAL A 22 12.30 10.15 -12.75
C VAL A 22 11.96 9.84 -14.19
N SER A 23 12.53 8.75 -14.72
CA SER A 23 12.20 8.27 -16.06
C SER A 23 10.72 7.87 -16.19
N GLU A 24 10.13 8.12 -17.35
CA GLU A 24 8.72 7.75 -17.65
C GLU A 24 8.47 6.23 -17.62
N THR A 25 9.53 5.42 -17.67
CA THR A 25 9.42 3.96 -17.55
C THR A 25 9.12 3.48 -16.12
N HIS A 26 9.29 4.35 -15.13
CA HIS A 26 9.08 4.01 -13.74
C HIS A 26 7.66 4.34 -13.28
N LYS A 27 7.11 3.49 -12.42
CA LYS A 27 5.86 3.77 -11.72
C LYS A 27 6.10 4.76 -10.60
N ILE A 28 5.27 5.80 -10.54
CA ILE A 28 5.35 6.85 -9.52
C ILE A 28 4.06 6.84 -8.69
N TYR A 29 4.22 6.67 -7.38
CA TYR A 29 3.16 6.79 -6.39
C TYR A 29 3.45 7.98 -5.49
N ILE A 30 2.41 8.68 -5.08
CA ILE A 30 2.52 9.81 -4.15
C ILE A 30 1.61 9.53 -2.96
N ASN A 31 2.20 9.46 -1.76
CA ASN A 31 1.45 9.35 -0.52
C ASN A 31 1.13 10.77 -0.04
N THR A 32 -0.15 11.09 0.10
CA THR A 32 -0.59 12.43 0.43
C THR A 32 -1.85 12.40 1.30
N THR A 33 -2.03 13.41 2.12
CA THR A 33 -3.32 13.70 2.77
C THR A 33 -4.24 14.47 1.83
N LEU A 34 -3.73 14.90 0.68
CA LEU A 34 -4.38 15.79 -0.27
C LEU A 34 -4.84 17.08 0.42
N PRO A 35 -3.94 17.80 1.11
CA PRO A 35 -4.30 19.07 1.70
C PRO A 35 -4.44 20.08 0.57
N VAL A 36 -5.41 20.97 0.74
CA VAL A 36 -5.30 22.29 0.15
C VAL A 36 -4.68 23.16 1.23
N SER A 37 -3.40 23.46 1.10
CA SER A 37 -2.69 24.25 2.10
C SER A 37 -3.13 25.72 2.04
N ARG A 38 -2.78 26.50 3.06
CA ARG A 38 -3.09 27.94 3.06
C ARG A 38 -2.44 28.69 1.89
N ASP A 39 -1.38 28.12 1.34
CA ASP A 39 -0.55 28.71 0.30
C ASP A 39 -0.85 28.16 -1.10
N GLN A 40 -1.87 27.29 -1.25
CA GLN A 40 -2.24 26.64 -2.50
C GLN A 40 -3.75 26.58 -2.66
N THR A 41 -4.21 26.74 -3.89
CA THR A 41 -5.63 26.55 -4.22
C THR A 41 -5.90 25.15 -4.75
N GLU A 42 -7.17 24.71 -4.72
CA GLU A 42 -7.59 23.46 -5.38
C GLU A 42 -7.19 23.46 -6.85
N GLU A 43 -7.34 24.59 -7.53
CA GLU A 43 -7.05 24.77 -8.94
C GLU A 43 -5.57 24.53 -9.24
N GLU A 44 -4.67 25.04 -8.39
CA GLU A 44 -3.22 24.83 -8.54
C GLU A 44 -2.85 23.35 -8.39
N VAL A 45 -3.41 22.68 -7.38
CA VAL A 45 -3.18 21.24 -7.16
C VAL A 45 -3.73 20.43 -8.33
N LEU A 46 -4.95 20.70 -8.79
CA LEU A 46 -5.54 20.00 -9.93
C LEU A 46 -4.76 20.26 -11.22
N ALA A 47 -4.32 21.51 -11.47
CA ALA A 47 -3.52 21.85 -12.64
C ALA A 47 -2.16 21.12 -12.63
N PHE A 48 -1.51 21.04 -11.46
CA PHE A 48 -0.28 20.27 -11.29
C PHE A 48 -0.48 18.79 -11.57
N LEU A 49 -1.52 18.18 -11.02
CA LEU A 49 -1.84 16.78 -11.24
C LEU A 49 -2.21 16.51 -12.69
N GLN A 50 -2.97 17.41 -13.33
CA GLN A 50 -3.32 17.32 -14.75
C GLN A 50 -2.07 17.37 -15.64
N LYS A 51 -1.15 18.29 -15.35
CA LYS A 51 0.14 18.39 -16.08
C LYS A 51 0.93 17.08 -15.99
N ASN A 52 0.96 16.46 -14.81
CA ASN A 52 1.77 15.28 -14.54
C ASN A 52 1.01 13.94 -14.65
N ARG A 53 -0.22 13.95 -15.19
CA ARG A 53 -1.11 12.77 -15.22
C ARG A 53 -0.53 11.52 -15.89
N LYS A 54 0.38 11.70 -16.85
CA LYS A 54 1.04 10.57 -17.54
C LYS A 54 2.18 9.97 -16.71
N LYS A 55 2.82 10.77 -15.85
CA LYS A 55 3.93 10.35 -14.99
C LYS A 55 3.42 9.71 -13.70
N ILE A 56 2.37 10.27 -13.10
CA ILE A 56 1.83 9.80 -11.82
C ILE A 56 0.96 8.56 -12.06
N THR A 57 1.41 7.43 -11.53
CA THR A 57 0.69 6.16 -11.63
C THR A 57 -0.55 6.14 -10.72
N CYS A 58 -0.39 6.62 -9.48
CA CYS A 58 -1.48 6.63 -8.49
C CYS A 58 -1.17 7.56 -7.31
N LEU A 59 -2.18 8.25 -6.81
CA LEU A 59 -2.14 8.90 -5.51
C LEU A 59 -2.64 7.93 -4.44
N ASN A 60 -1.88 7.79 -3.36
CA ASN A 60 -2.29 7.10 -2.15
C ASN A 60 -2.78 8.15 -1.16
N ILE A 61 -4.08 8.31 -1.05
CA ILE A 61 -4.68 9.39 -0.24
C ILE A 61 -4.99 8.86 1.14
N SER A 62 -4.28 9.38 2.14
CA SER A 62 -4.47 8.97 3.53
C SER A 62 -5.80 9.46 4.07
N ARG A 63 -6.60 8.51 4.56
CA ARG A 63 -7.85 8.74 5.29
C ARG A 63 -7.96 7.73 6.41
N HIS A 64 -8.41 8.16 7.57
CA HIS A 64 -8.45 7.32 8.77
C HIS A 64 -9.85 7.26 9.36
N MET A 65 -10.24 6.10 9.87
CA MET A 65 -11.51 5.94 10.57
C MET A 65 -11.49 6.58 11.97
N GLN A 66 -10.32 6.64 12.61
CA GLN A 66 -10.20 7.09 14.01
C GLN A 66 -10.03 8.60 14.18
N HIS A 67 -9.59 9.28 13.15
CA HIS A 67 -9.33 10.70 13.18
C HIS A 67 -10.19 11.38 12.12
N TYR A 68 -11.48 11.48 12.42
CA TYR A 68 -12.36 12.40 11.71
C TYR A 68 -12.03 13.84 12.10
N VAL A 69 -10.83 14.28 11.78
CA VAL A 69 -10.72 15.66 11.41
C VAL A 69 -11.48 15.73 10.09
N GLU A 70 -12.53 16.51 10.04
CA GLU A 70 -13.36 16.70 8.88
C GLU A 70 -12.48 16.95 7.67
N GLU A 71 -12.26 15.90 6.93
CA GLU A 71 -11.58 15.98 5.66
C GLU A 71 -12.60 16.53 4.69
N SER A 72 -12.77 17.83 4.78
CA SER A 72 -13.78 18.62 4.05
C SER A 72 -13.58 18.62 2.54
N ASN A 73 -12.54 17.92 2.04
CA ASN A 73 -12.18 17.90 0.63
C ASN A 73 -12.56 16.62 -0.14
N ASP A 74 -13.51 15.85 0.34
CA ASP A 74 -14.02 14.69 -0.42
C ASP A 74 -14.54 15.08 -1.81
N GLY A 75 -15.11 16.28 -1.95
CA GLY A 75 -15.50 16.83 -3.26
C GLY A 75 -14.33 17.00 -4.24
N LEU A 76 -13.11 17.18 -3.74
CA LEU A 76 -11.91 17.25 -4.56
C LEU A 76 -11.54 15.89 -5.15
N LEU A 77 -11.82 14.79 -4.44
CA LEU A 77 -11.53 13.42 -4.91
C LEU A 77 -12.21 13.13 -6.24
N ALA A 78 -13.45 13.57 -6.41
CA ALA A 78 -14.21 13.38 -7.64
C ALA A 78 -13.65 14.19 -8.84
N LYS A 79 -12.81 15.20 -8.60
CA LYS A 79 -12.21 16.07 -9.62
C LYS A 79 -10.79 15.65 -10.01
N LEU A 80 -10.21 14.64 -9.34
CA LEU A 80 -8.82 14.26 -9.55
C LEU A 80 -8.59 13.76 -10.98
N PRO A 81 -7.61 14.33 -11.71
CA PRO A 81 -7.32 13.94 -13.10
C PRO A 81 -6.40 12.71 -13.19
N VAL A 82 -6.02 12.12 -12.07
CA VAL A 82 -5.12 10.99 -11.94
C VAL A 82 -5.78 9.87 -11.15
N ARG A 83 -5.36 8.63 -11.39
CA ARG A 83 -5.81 7.50 -10.57
C ARG A 83 -5.44 7.72 -9.11
N PHE A 84 -6.34 7.36 -8.21
CA PHE A 84 -6.07 7.41 -6.78
C PHE A 84 -6.64 6.18 -6.08
N ARG A 85 -6.22 5.98 -4.85
CA ARG A 85 -6.81 5.05 -3.90
C ARG A 85 -6.81 5.65 -2.50
N ILE A 86 -7.76 5.25 -1.70
CA ILE A 86 -7.78 5.62 -0.29
C ILE A 86 -6.85 4.67 0.47
N ASN A 87 -5.96 5.22 1.28
CA ASN A 87 -5.04 4.48 2.12
C ASN A 87 -5.42 4.72 3.59
N CYS A 88 -5.95 3.68 4.23
CA CYS A 88 -6.42 3.72 5.61
C CYS A 88 -5.48 2.89 6.50
N VAL A 89 -4.67 3.58 7.32
CA VAL A 89 -3.88 2.91 8.35
C VAL A 89 -4.76 2.67 9.57
N LEU A 90 -4.76 1.44 10.04
CA LEU A 90 -5.54 0.98 11.17
C LEU A 90 -4.61 0.74 12.36
N TYR A 91 -5.03 1.22 13.51
CA TYR A 91 -4.38 0.93 14.78
C TYR A 91 -5.07 -0.25 15.47
N LYS A 92 -4.44 -0.85 16.49
CA LYS A 92 -4.93 -2.05 17.21
C LYS A 92 -6.42 -2.02 17.59
N LYS A 93 -6.93 -0.83 17.88
CA LYS A 93 -8.35 -0.61 18.19
C LYS A 93 -8.94 0.35 17.16
N TYR A 94 -9.44 -0.17 16.06
CA TYR A 94 -10.20 0.65 15.13
C TYR A 94 -11.71 0.56 15.46
N PRO A 95 -12.49 1.61 15.18
CA PRO A 95 -13.93 1.62 15.45
C PRO A 95 -14.65 0.74 14.41
N ARG A 96 -14.93 -0.52 14.76
CA ARG A 96 -15.53 -1.52 13.86
C ARG A 96 -16.84 -1.07 13.25
N GLU A 97 -17.63 -0.35 14.02
CA GLU A 97 -18.91 0.23 13.60
C GLU A 97 -18.76 1.26 12.48
N GLN A 98 -17.58 1.81 12.29
CA GLN A 98 -17.30 2.77 11.22
C GLN A 98 -16.83 2.11 9.91
N LEU A 99 -16.55 0.82 9.90
CA LEU A 99 -16.03 0.15 8.70
C LEU A 99 -16.95 0.31 7.49
N ILE A 100 -18.24 -0.05 7.65
CA ILE A 100 -19.24 0.07 6.57
C ILE A 100 -19.49 1.54 6.22
N PRO A 101 -19.75 2.45 7.16
CA PRO A 101 -19.86 3.89 6.85
C PRO A 101 -18.65 4.45 6.11
N PHE A 102 -17.45 4.06 6.47
CA PHE A 102 -16.22 4.48 5.80
C PHE A 102 -16.17 3.98 4.34
N MET A 103 -16.45 2.72 4.08
CA MET A 103 -16.50 2.18 2.73
C MET A 103 -17.59 2.88 1.89
N GLU A 104 -18.78 3.08 2.45
CA GLU A 104 -19.88 3.75 1.75
C GLU A 104 -19.56 5.23 1.45
N ARG A 105 -18.85 5.92 2.33
CA ARG A 105 -18.38 7.29 2.10
C ARG A 105 -17.56 7.36 0.82
N PHE A 106 -16.54 6.51 0.69
CA PHE A 106 -15.64 6.55 -0.46
C PHE A 106 -16.26 5.94 -1.73
N ARG A 107 -17.18 5.01 -1.59
CA ARG A 107 -17.97 4.53 -2.71
C ARG A 107 -18.83 5.66 -3.34
N LYS A 108 -19.41 6.54 -2.52
CA LYS A 108 -20.20 7.70 -3.00
C LYS A 108 -19.39 8.71 -3.81
N VAL A 109 -18.11 8.86 -3.52
CA VAL A 109 -17.20 9.72 -4.30
C VAL A 109 -16.46 8.97 -5.41
N HIS A 110 -16.92 7.76 -5.72
CA HIS A 110 -16.35 6.91 -6.77
C HIS A 110 -14.86 6.63 -6.62
N ALA A 111 -14.38 6.50 -5.38
CA ALA A 111 -13.01 6.04 -5.14
C ALA A 111 -12.81 4.66 -5.79
N PRO A 112 -11.75 4.45 -6.58
CA PRO A 112 -11.54 3.17 -7.26
C PRO A 112 -11.28 2.02 -6.29
N SER A 113 -10.56 2.31 -5.19
CA SER A 113 -10.25 1.30 -4.17
C SER A 113 -9.91 1.91 -2.81
N ILE A 114 -10.07 1.09 -1.78
CA ILE A 114 -9.56 1.37 -0.43
C ILE A 114 -8.51 0.32 -0.09
N GLN A 115 -7.34 0.76 0.35
CA GLN A 115 -6.31 -0.09 0.92
C GLN A 115 -6.28 0.09 2.43
N PHE A 116 -6.62 -0.95 3.15
CA PHE A 116 -6.46 -1.02 4.60
C PHE A 116 -5.05 -1.53 4.92
N ARG A 117 -4.36 -0.83 5.80
CA ARG A 117 -3.05 -1.25 6.32
C ARG A 117 -3.15 -1.34 7.83
N PHE A 118 -2.76 -2.47 8.36
CA PHE A 118 -2.67 -2.61 9.81
C PHE A 118 -1.32 -2.09 10.32
N ASP A 119 -1.28 -1.66 11.58
CA ASP A 119 -0.05 -1.29 12.24
C ASP A 119 0.90 -2.50 12.30
N TYR A 120 2.12 -2.31 11.82
CA TYR A 120 3.12 -3.37 11.62
C TYR A 120 3.78 -3.88 12.91
N THR A 121 3.40 -3.35 14.06
CA THR A 121 4.06 -3.69 15.34
C THR A 121 3.90 -5.16 15.76
N GLU A 122 3.03 -5.91 15.11
CA GLU A 122 2.79 -7.33 15.41
C GLU A 122 3.45 -8.30 14.42
N THR A 123 4.07 -7.78 13.35
CA THR A 123 4.81 -8.63 12.42
C THR A 123 6.24 -8.81 12.92
N THR A 124 6.62 -10.05 13.15
CA THR A 124 7.97 -10.43 13.57
C THR A 124 8.60 -11.34 12.51
N PRO A 125 9.94 -11.59 12.56
CA PRO A 125 10.58 -12.53 11.64
C PRO A 125 9.94 -13.93 11.66
N GLU A 126 9.47 -14.37 12.83
CA GLU A 126 8.91 -15.69 13.02
C GLU A 126 7.53 -15.84 12.37
N ASN A 127 6.71 -14.78 12.36
CA ASN A 127 5.36 -14.81 11.79
C ASN A 127 5.23 -14.09 10.43
N LEU A 128 6.36 -13.74 9.82
CA LEU A 128 6.40 -12.96 8.58
C LEU A 128 5.59 -13.60 7.44
N TYR A 129 5.60 -14.92 7.36
CA TYR A 129 4.92 -15.68 6.32
C TYR A 129 3.52 -16.16 6.71
N ASP A 130 3.12 -15.94 7.96
CA ASP A 130 1.82 -16.37 8.44
C ASP A 130 0.69 -15.48 7.92
N GLU A 131 -0.49 -16.05 7.83
CA GLU A 131 -1.69 -15.27 7.55
C GLU A 131 -1.95 -14.31 8.73
N PRO A 132 -2.19 -13.01 8.46
CA PRO A 132 -2.50 -12.06 9.52
C PRO A 132 -3.80 -12.44 10.24
N HIS A 133 -3.78 -12.37 11.57
CA HIS A 133 -4.96 -12.63 12.40
C HIS A 133 -5.67 -11.36 12.86
N ASP A 134 -5.50 -10.27 12.13
CA ASP A 134 -6.05 -8.97 12.46
C ASP A 134 -7.58 -8.95 12.47
N GLN A 135 -8.13 -8.17 13.39
CA GLN A 135 -9.57 -8.03 13.48
C GLN A 135 -10.20 -7.47 12.20
N ILE A 136 -9.50 -6.53 11.53
CA ILE A 136 -9.99 -5.94 10.27
C ILE A 136 -10.13 -6.98 9.17
N LEU A 137 -9.16 -7.89 9.04
CA LEU A 137 -9.22 -8.95 8.02
C LEU A 137 -10.43 -9.87 8.26
N ARG A 138 -10.68 -10.24 9.53
CA ARG A 138 -11.88 -11.01 9.91
C ARG A 138 -13.18 -10.25 9.64
N ASP A 139 -13.19 -8.95 9.84
CA ASP A 139 -14.38 -8.13 9.61
C ASP A 139 -14.62 -7.92 8.10
N LEU A 140 -13.56 -7.72 7.31
CA LEU A 140 -13.67 -7.65 5.85
C LEU A 140 -14.21 -8.96 5.26
N LYS A 141 -13.75 -10.12 5.73
CA LYS A 141 -14.28 -11.44 5.32
C LYS A 141 -15.78 -11.61 5.60
N LYS A 142 -16.36 -10.85 6.55
CA LYS A 142 -17.78 -10.89 6.86
C LYS A 142 -18.65 -9.96 6.02
N VAL A 143 -18.10 -8.82 5.58
CA VAL A 143 -18.88 -7.74 4.95
C VAL A 143 -18.60 -7.57 3.47
N ALA A 144 -17.55 -8.21 2.94
CA ALA A 144 -17.13 -8.09 1.56
C ALA A 144 -16.79 -9.47 0.97
N CYS A 145 -16.93 -9.58 -0.35
CA CYS A 145 -16.55 -10.80 -1.07
C CYS A 145 -15.03 -10.89 -1.20
N TYR A 146 -14.44 -11.97 -0.75
CA TYR A 146 -13.04 -12.25 -0.98
C TYR A 146 -12.82 -12.59 -2.46
N THR A 147 -11.81 -11.98 -3.09
CA THR A 147 -11.54 -12.14 -4.54
C THR A 147 -10.15 -12.68 -4.85
N GLY A 148 -9.26 -12.76 -3.86
CA GLY A 148 -7.95 -13.36 -4.06
C GLY A 148 -6.87 -12.83 -3.13
N LEU A 149 -5.70 -13.44 -3.25
CA LEU A 149 -4.49 -13.12 -2.51
C LEU A 149 -3.40 -12.74 -3.51
N ASP A 150 -2.62 -11.71 -3.20
CA ASP A 150 -1.41 -11.43 -3.97
C ASP A 150 -0.49 -12.66 -3.90
N GLY A 151 0.08 -13.04 -5.05
CA GLY A 151 1.04 -14.15 -5.14
C GLY A 151 2.38 -13.91 -4.42
N CYS A 152 2.42 -12.95 -3.52
CA CYS A 152 3.56 -12.67 -2.68
C CYS A 152 3.73 -13.76 -1.63
N ARG A 153 4.93 -14.35 -1.53
CA ARG A 153 5.29 -15.37 -0.52
C ARG A 153 4.93 -14.94 0.91
N MET A 154 4.99 -13.64 1.19
CA MET A 154 4.65 -13.08 2.50
C MET A 154 3.16 -12.82 2.70
N ARG A 155 2.31 -13.20 1.72
CA ARG A 155 0.87 -12.99 1.80
C ARG A 155 0.50 -11.55 2.16
N CYS A 156 1.04 -10.60 1.38
CA CYS A 156 0.94 -9.19 1.72
C CYS A 156 -0.43 -8.57 1.41
N GLY A 157 -1.12 -9.01 0.37
CA GLY A 157 -2.34 -8.37 -0.11
C GLY A 157 -3.51 -9.33 -0.22
N PHE A 158 -4.57 -9.08 0.55
CA PHE A 158 -5.85 -9.80 0.50
C PHE A 158 -6.87 -8.92 -0.19
N HIS A 159 -7.44 -9.39 -1.29
CA HIS A 159 -8.36 -8.65 -2.13
C HIS A 159 -9.80 -9.00 -1.82
N PHE A 160 -10.64 -7.97 -1.78
CA PHE A 160 -12.07 -8.10 -1.56
C PHE A 160 -12.82 -7.15 -2.48
N LYS A 161 -14.11 -7.43 -2.64
CA LYS A 161 -15.04 -6.54 -3.32
C LYS A 161 -16.23 -6.26 -2.43
N TYR A 162 -16.50 -4.99 -2.19
CA TYR A 162 -17.67 -4.51 -1.49
C TYR A 162 -18.55 -3.74 -2.48
N LYS A 163 -19.64 -4.35 -2.97
CA LYS A 163 -20.45 -3.80 -4.07
C LYS A 163 -19.58 -3.53 -5.31
N ASP A 164 -19.45 -2.26 -5.71
CA ASP A 164 -18.61 -1.79 -6.82
C ASP A 164 -17.20 -1.32 -6.39
N LEU A 165 -16.92 -1.29 -5.10
CA LEU A 165 -15.67 -0.82 -4.53
C LEU A 165 -14.66 -1.96 -4.35
N GLU A 166 -13.44 -1.78 -4.86
CA GLU A 166 -12.33 -2.68 -4.60
C GLU A 166 -11.72 -2.40 -3.23
N LEU A 167 -11.45 -3.46 -2.46
CA LEU A 167 -10.80 -3.35 -1.16
C LEU A 167 -9.56 -4.23 -1.16
N VAL A 168 -8.51 -3.73 -0.53
CA VAL A 168 -7.29 -4.50 -0.29
C VAL A 168 -6.92 -4.37 1.18
N TYR A 169 -6.82 -5.48 1.88
CA TYR A 169 -6.09 -5.52 3.13
C TYR A 169 -4.62 -5.77 2.81
N HIS A 170 -3.75 -4.89 3.25
CA HIS A 170 -2.32 -5.00 3.00
C HIS A 170 -1.56 -5.17 4.31
N LYS A 171 -0.93 -6.33 4.46
CA LYS A 171 -0.01 -6.61 5.56
C LYS A 171 1.16 -5.62 5.49
N THR A 172 1.36 -4.86 6.52
CA THR A 172 2.49 -3.94 6.59
C THR A 172 3.70 -4.69 7.11
N LEU A 173 4.80 -4.62 6.39
CA LEU A 173 6.05 -5.21 6.80
C LEU A 173 6.86 -4.17 7.58
N PRO A 174 7.42 -4.53 8.74
CA PRO A 174 8.30 -3.63 9.50
C PRO A 174 9.67 -3.48 8.85
N TYR A 175 9.99 -4.37 7.91
CA TYR A 175 11.31 -4.44 7.27
C TYR A 175 11.24 -3.96 5.83
N SER A 176 12.24 -3.20 5.40
CA SER A 176 12.48 -2.91 4.00
C SER A 176 13.49 -3.86 3.37
N THR A 177 14.27 -4.55 4.19
CA THR A 177 15.22 -5.58 3.76
C THR A 177 15.06 -6.85 4.59
N ILE A 178 14.96 -7.99 3.93
CA ILE A 178 14.91 -9.31 4.57
C ILE A 178 16.07 -10.13 4.08
N VAL A 179 16.81 -10.73 5.00
CA VAL A 179 17.92 -11.64 4.70
C VAL A 179 17.46 -13.07 4.95
N GLU A 180 17.53 -13.90 3.93
CA GLU A 180 17.12 -15.29 3.99
C GLU A 180 18.21 -16.22 3.47
N LYS A 181 18.24 -17.43 4.00
CA LYS A 181 19.06 -18.51 3.47
C LYS A 181 18.21 -19.38 2.56
N ASP A 182 18.60 -19.53 1.30
CA ASP A 182 17.91 -20.45 0.39
C ASP A 182 18.17 -21.90 0.83
N PRO A 183 17.12 -22.66 1.12
CA PRO A 183 17.27 -24.06 1.54
C PRO A 183 17.82 -24.96 0.44
N LYS A 184 17.82 -24.53 -0.84
CA LYS A 184 18.25 -25.35 -1.97
C LYS A 184 19.75 -25.33 -2.19
N ASP A 185 20.37 -24.17 -2.10
CA ASP A 185 21.80 -23.99 -2.34
C ASP A 185 22.57 -23.56 -1.09
N GLY A 186 21.88 -23.18 -0.02
CA GLY A 186 22.44 -22.71 1.24
C GLY A 186 23.02 -21.32 1.16
N GLU A 187 22.88 -20.63 0.03
CA GLU A 187 23.34 -19.25 -0.13
C GLU A 187 22.43 -18.26 0.58
N THR A 188 22.98 -17.13 0.98
CA THR A 188 22.23 -16.06 1.63
C THR A 188 21.82 -15.03 0.61
N TYR A 189 20.53 -14.70 0.58
CA TYR A 189 19.95 -13.69 -0.28
C TYR A 189 19.42 -12.54 0.57
N ALA A 190 19.70 -11.33 0.15
CA ALA A 190 19.01 -10.15 0.67
C ALA A 190 17.89 -9.75 -0.29
N ILE A 191 16.68 -9.73 0.21
CA ILE A 191 15.51 -9.26 -0.53
C ILE A 191 15.24 -7.83 -0.09
N LEU A 192 15.48 -6.89 -0.99
CA LEU A 192 15.28 -5.48 -0.72
C LEU A 192 13.91 -5.07 -1.26
N TYR A 193 12.98 -4.73 -0.34
CA TYR A 193 11.63 -4.28 -0.71
C TYR A 193 11.56 -2.80 -0.99
N ASP A 194 12.24 -1.99 -0.16
CA ASP A 194 12.27 -0.56 -0.27
C ASP A 194 13.69 -0.02 -0.07
N ILE A 195 14.04 1.01 -0.81
CA ILE A 195 15.20 1.87 -0.55
C ILE A 195 14.67 3.21 -0.07
N LEU A 196 15.03 3.59 1.14
CA LEU A 196 14.56 4.81 1.77
C LEU A 196 15.56 5.94 1.53
N ILE A 197 15.18 6.91 0.70
CA ILE A 197 16.00 8.11 0.47
C ILE A 197 15.40 9.25 1.30
N LYS A 198 16.16 9.72 2.29
CA LYS A 198 15.76 10.81 3.18
C LYS A 198 15.98 12.18 2.53
N GLN A 199 15.37 13.22 3.08
CA GLN A 199 15.49 14.60 2.56
C GLN A 199 16.93 15.12 2.50
N ASN A 200 17.80 14.66 3.39
CA ASN A 200 19.22 15.00 3.42
C ASN A 200 20.09 14.14 2.47
N GLY A 201 19.46 13.32 1.64
CA GLY A 201 20.15 12.42 0.70
C GLY A 201 20.66 11.13 1.32
N ARG A 202 20.48 10.92 2.64
CA ARG A 202 20.87 9.65 3.28
C ARG A 202 20.01 8.52 2.75
N ILE A 203 20.63 7.38 2.53
CA ILE A 203 19.96 6.15 2.10
C ILE A 203 19.88 5.22 3.32
N ASP A 204 18.68 4.85 3.68
CA ASP A 204 18.41 3.94 4.78
C ASP A 204 17.90 2.59 4.24
N SER A 205 18.24 1.52 4.93
CA SER A 205 17.74 0.16 4.63
C SER A 205 16.45 -0.16 5.37
N ASP A 206 16.09 0.63 6.37
CA ASP A 206 14.91 0.39 7.17
C ASP A 206 14.26 1.69 7.67
N TRP A 207 13.00 1.59 8.11
CA TRP A 207 12.21 2.72 8.60
C TRP A 207 12.67 3.23 9.97
N ASP A 208 13.37 2.43 10.74
CA ASP A 208 13.94 2.78 12.04
C ASP A 208 15.14 3.76 11.94
N GLY A 209 15.60 4.04 10.73
CA GLY A 209 16.72 4.92 10.46
C GLY A 209 18.06 4.22 10.39
N THR A 210 18.08 2.90 10.29
CA THR A 210 19.29 2.13 10.00
C THR A 210 19.84 2.55 8.64
N VAL A 211 21.05 3.09 8.63
CA VAL A 211 21.75 3.48 7.41
C VAL A 211 22.08 2.22 6.62
N MET A 212 21.83 2.26 5.32
CA MET A 212 22.17 1.15 4.44
C MET A 212 23.69 0.99 4.38
N ASP A 213 24.19 -0.09 4.95
CA ASP A 213 25.57 -0.51 4.78
C ASP A 213 25.68 -1.36 3.50
N VAL A 214 26.07 -0.71 2.43
CA VAL A 214 26.20 -1.36 1.12
C VAL A 214 27.23 -2.51 1.17
N ASP A 215 28.26 -2.37 2.00
CA ASP A 215 29.30 -3.40 2.13
C ASP A 215 28.79 -4.63 2.89
N ALA A 216 27.89 -4.45 3.86
CA ALA A 216 27.24 -5.57 4.55
C ALA A 216 26.44 -6.47 3.59
N TYR A 217 25.92 -5.89 2.52
CA TYR A 217 25.18 -6.63 1.48
C TYR A 217 26.04 -7.03 0.28
N ALA A 218 27.34 -6.70 0.27
CA ALA A 218 28.22 -6.98 -0.88
C ALA A 218 28.34 -8.49 -1.20
N HIS A 219 28.10 -9.33 -0.19
CA HIS A 219 28.12 -10.79 -0.33
C HIS A 219 26.72 -11.41 -0.51
N CYS A 220 25.67 -10.59 -0.51
CA CYS A 220 24.31 -11.06 -0.72
C CYS A 220 23.95 -10.94 -2.21
N LYS A 221 23.29 -11.94 -2.75
CA LYS A 221 22.63 -11.79 -4.06
C LYS A 221 21.38 -10.97 -3.87
N PHE A 222 21.32 -9.83 -4.56
CA PHE A 222 20.09 -9.05 -4.66
C PHE A 222 19.29 -9.58 -5.82
N GLU A 223 18.20 -10.27 -5.53
CA GLU A 223 17.19 -10.50 -6.55
C GLU A 223 16.25 -9.29 -6.55
N PRO A 224 16.08 -8.59 -7.68
CA PRO A 224 14.96 -7.67 -7.82
C PRO A 224 13.69 -8.46 -7.51
N TYR A 225 12.69 -7.81 -6.88
CA TYR A 225 11.37 -8.39 -6.67
C TYR A 225 10.87 -8.88 -8.03
N ASP A 226 11.20 -10.14 -8.35
CA ASP A 226 10.90 -10.74 -9.63
C ASP A 226 9.57 -11.46 -9.51
N LEU A 227 8.71 -11.20 -10.48
CA LEU A 227 7.47 -11.93 -10.69
C LEU A 227 7.68 -13.46 -10.72
N LYS A 228 8.89 -13.95 -10.96
CA LYS A 228 9.26 -15.38 -10.84
C LYS A 228 9.07 -15.97 -9.44
N TRP A 229 9.05 -15.16 -8.40
CA TRP A 229 8.66 -15.62 -7.06
C TRP A 229 7.16 -15.97 -6.99
N LEU A 230 6.33 -15.35 -7.83
CA LEU A 230 4.92 -15.67 -7.98
C LEU A 230 4.70 -17.07 -8.58
N GLU A 231 5.61 -17.51 -9.44
CA GLU A 231 5.54 -18.84 -10.07
C GLU A 231 5.97 -19.97 -9.13
N ARG A 232 6.62 -19.68 -8.00
CA ARG A 232 7.13 -20.67 -7.05
C ARG A 232 6.16 -21.03 -5.92
N VAL A 233 5.10 -20.28 -5.74
CA VAL A 233 3.96 -20.74 -4.93
C VAL A 233 3.26 -21.79 -5.78
N PRO A 234 3.23 -23.09 -5.40
CA PRO A 234 2.51 -24.08 -6.19
C PRO A 234 1.07 -23.61 -6.36
N ALA A 235 0.61 -23.50 -7.59
CA ALA A 235 -0.78 -23.12 -7.90
C ALA A 235 -1.80 -23.92 -7.07
N ARG A 236 -1.46 -25.14 -6.74
CA ARG A 236 -2.21 -26.05 -5.88
C ARG A 236 -2.42 -25.55 -4.44
N GLN A 237 -1.45 -24.85 -3.84
CA GLN A 237 -1.63 -24.27 -2.50
C GLN A 237 -2.57 -23.06 -2.53
N VAL A 238 -2.58 -22.30 -3.62
CA VAL A 238 -3.49 -21.16 -3.80
C VAL A 238 -4.91 -21.67 -4.06
N GLU A 239 -5.07 -22.77 -4.80
CA GLU A 239 -6.37 -23.39 -5.09
C GLU A 239 -6.97 -24.06 -3.85
N GLU A 240 -6.18 -24.80 -3.08
CA GLU A 240 -6.62 -25.46 -1.83
C GLU A 240 -7.00 -24.40 -0.76
N GLU A 241 -6.25 -23.31 -0.64
CA GLU A 241 -6.58 -22.19 0.26
C GLU A 241 -7.79 -21.38 -0.24
N GLN A 242 -8.01 -21.30 -1.55
CA GLN A 242 -9.21 -20.71 -2.13
C GLN A 242 -10.45 -21.57 -1.88
N GLU A 243 -10.37 -22.88 -1.98
CA GLU A 243 -11.48 -23.79 -1.70
C GLU A 243 -11.86 -23.80 -0.21
N GLU A 244 -10.90 -23.72 0.69
CA GLU A 244 -11.15 -23.64 2.14
C GLU A 244 -11.80 -22.29 2.53
N LEU A 245 -11.45 -21.20 1.83
CA LEU A 245 -12.04 -19.87 2.00
C LEU A 245 -13.37 -19.70 1.26
N LEU A 246 -13.57 -20.41 0.14
CA LEU A 246 -14.80 -20.39 -0.67
C LEU A 246 -15.90 -21.31 -0.11
N GLY A 247 -15.62 -22.12 0.92
CA GLY A 247 -16.63 -22.80 1.71
C GLY A 247 -17.57 -21.87 2.50
N ALA A 248 -17.32 -20.56 2.47
CA ALA A 248 -18.29 -19.53 2.79
C ALA A 248 -19.23 -19.35 1.60
N GLU A 249 -20.54 -19.43 1.84
CA GLU A 249 -21.61 -19.35 0.85
C GLU A 249 -21.37 -18.28 -0.24
N PRO A 250 -21.75 -18.56 -1.51
CA PRO A 250 -21.53 -17.62 -2.59
C PRO A 250 -22.22 -16.30 -2.25
N CYS A 251 -21.45 -15.20 -2.36
CA CYS A 251 -21.95 -13.85 -2.19
C CYS A 251 -23.14 -13.63 -3.13
N THR A 252 -24.35 -13.87 -2.64
CA THR A 252 -25.55 -13.36 -3.30
C THR A 252 -25.52 -11.85 -3.19
N ALA A 253 -25.37 -11.20 -4.34
CA ALA A 253 -25.44 -9.75 -4.46
C ALA A 253 -26.76 -9.28 -3.85
N VAL A 254 -26.69 -8.50 -2.77
CA VAL A 254 -27.79 -7.70 -2.22
C VAL A 254 -27.62 -6.26 -2.68
#